data_d3c25d28ff20ad4fbba08debe53ea9ca
#
_entry.id   d3c25d28ff20ad4fbba08debe53ea9ca
#
_cell.length_a   1.000
_cell.length_b   1.000
_cell.length_c   1.000
_cell.angle_alpha   90.00
_cell.angle_beta   90.00
_cell.angle_gamma   90.00
#
_symmetry.space_group_name_H-M   'P 1'
#
loop_
_entity.id
_entity.type
_entity.pdbx_description
1 polymer ?
#
loop_
_entity_poly.entity_id
_entity_poly.type
_entity_poly.pdbx_seq_one_letter_code
_entity_poly.pdbx_strand_id
1 'polypeptide(L)'
;NPPAHTEWTVEVNKNANGRFKPLVKLFKWWRRENLSDLKRPKGFILECLVAKHMNYYESNYEKLFVYLLETIRDSYGIYASLGIIPHLEDPGVAGNNVFSAVTADEFKTFYEKVKEQAAIARNALNETDDDKALALWRQVLGNRFPRSASHKSANSADMASSLIRSALGAGLTFPS
;
A
#
# COMPACT_ATOMS: atom_id res chain seq x y z
N ASN A 1 1.13 -23.30 3.67
CA ASN A 1 0.84 -24.19 2.54
C ASN A 1 0.61 -23.36 1.29
N PRO A 2 1.50 -23.40 0.24
CA PRO A 2 1.36 -22.58 -0.95
C PRO A 2 -0.01 -22.66 -1.65
N PRO A 3 -0.66 -23.84 -1.79
CA PRO A 3 -1.98 -23.91 -2.41
C PRO A 3 -3.04 -23.11 -1.66
N ALA A 4 -3.05 -23.16 -0.33
CA ALA A 4 -4.04 -22.42 0.47
C ALA A 4 -3.87 -20.91 0.31
N HIS A 5 -2.64 -20.40 0.28
CA HIS A 5 -2.36 -18.98 0.04
C HIS A 5 -2.74 -18.56 -1.38
N THR A 6 -2.50 -19.41 -2.38
CA THR A 6 -2.87 -19.13 -3.78
C THR A 6 -4.38 -19.03 -3.93
N GLU A 7 -5.13 -19.98 -3.39
CA GLU A 7 -6.60 -19.98 -3.42
C GLU A 7 -7.16 -18.73 -2.73
N TRP A 8 -6.61 -18.40 -1.57
CA TRP A 8 -6.98 -17.20 -0.82
C TRP A 8 -6.78 -15.91 -1.62
N THR A 9 -5.61 -15.74 -2.26
CA THR A 9 -5.35 -14.53 -3.05
C THR A 9 -6.28 -14.40 -4.25
N VAL A 10 -6.64 -15.51 -4.90
CA VAL A 10 -7.61 -15.54 -6.00
C VAL A 10 -8.99 -15.10 -5.50
N GLU A 11 -9.42 -15.63 -4.36
CA GLU A 11 -10.71 -15.28 -3.77
C GLU A 11 -10.77 -13.80 -3.36
N VAL A 12 -9.75 -13.30 -2.66
CA VAL A 12 -9.69 -11.89 -2.26
C VAL A 12 -9.71 -10.98 -3.50
N ASN A 13 -8.96 -11.32 -4.53
CA ASN A 13 -8.92 -10.54 -5.76
C ASN A 13 -10.28 -10.51 -6.46
N LYS A 14 -10.99 -11.63 -6.47
CA LYS A 14 -12.36 -11.70 -6.99
C LYS A 14 -13.30 -10.80 -6.19
N ASN A 15 -13.25 -10.87 -4.86
CA ASN A 15 -14.08 -10.05 -3.98
C ASN A 15 -13.77 -8.56 -4.11
N ALA A 16 -12.56 -8.21 -4.49
CA ALA A 16 -12.10 -6.84 -4.74
C ALA A 16 -12.27 -6.41 -6.22
N ASN A 17 -13.00 -7.18 -7.03
CA ASN A 17 -13.19 -6.91 -8.46
C ASN A 17 -11.87 -6.70 -9.21
N GLY A 18 -10.86 -7.53 -8.90
CA GLY A 18 -9.55 -7.48 -9.53
C GLY A 18 -8.60 -6.41 -9.00
N ARG A 19 -8.99 -5.65 -8.00
CA ARG A 19 -8.17 -4.53 -7.49
C ARG A 19 -7.20 -4.90 -6.37
N PHE A 20 -7.32 -6.08 -5.79
CA PHE A 20 -6.44 -6.54 -4.71
C PHE A 20 -4.99 -6.69 -5.18
N LYS A 21 -4.75 -7.49 -6.22
CA LYS A 21 -3.39 -7.74 -6.72
C LYS A 21 -2.66 -6.47 -7.17
N PRO A 22 -3.28 -5.56 -7.94
CA PRO A 22 -2.65 -4.29 -8.27
C PRO A 22 -2.34 -3.42 -7.04
N LEU A 23 -3.24 -3.37 -6.07
CA LEU A 23 -3.01 -2.61 -4.84
C LEU A 23 -1.87 -3.21 -4.01
N VAL A 24 -1.76 -4.54 -3.95
CA VAL A 24 -0.62 -5.21 -3.31
C VAL A 24 0.69 -4.82 -3.99
N LYS A 25 0.73 -4.82 -5.33
CA LYS A 25 1.92 -4.39 -6.10
C LYS A 25 2.31 -2.95 -5.75
N LEU A 26 1.34 -2.06 -5.69
CA LEU A 26 1.56 -0.66 -5.36
C LEU A 26 2.10 -0.51 -3.92
N PHE A 27 1.55 -1.25 -2.98
CA PHE A 27 1.98 -1.22 -1.58
C PHE A 27 3.39 -1.80 -1.41
N LYS A 28 3.71 -2.89 -2.10
CA LYS A 28 5.07 -3.47 -2.11
C LYS A 28 6.09 -2.50 -2.72
N TRP A 29 5.71 -1.80 -3.78
CA TRP A 29 6.56 -0.75 -4.34
C TRP A 29 6.80 0.37 -3.34
N TRP A 30 5.73 0.92 -2.77
CA TRP A 30 5.83 1.95 -1.74
C TRP A 30 6.79 1.52 -0.62
N ARG A 31 6.62 0.32 -0.12
CA ARG A 31 7.46 -0.23 0.95
C ARG A 31 8.92 -0.28 0.53
N ARG A 32 9.21 -0.72 -0.66
CA ARG A 32 10.56 -0.81 -1.18
C ARG A 32 11.21 0.57 -1.34
N GLU A 33 10.47 1.54 -1.88
CA GLU A 33 10.99 2.90 -2.07
C GLU A 33 11.28 3.62 -0.75
N ASN A 34 10.51 3.31 0.30
CA ASN A 34 10.58 4.04 1.57
C ASN A 34 11.27 3.28 2.70
N LEU A 35 11.38 1.97 2.62
CA LEU A 35 11.84 1.10 3.70
C LEU A 35 12.78 0.00 3.22
N SER A 36 13.65 0.30 2.24
CA SER A 36 14.55 -0.69 1.63
C SER A 36 15.49 -1.37 2.64
N ASP A 37 15.88 -0.66 3.71
CA ASP A 37 16.79 -1.17 4.74
C ASP A 37 16.08 -1.96 5.84
N LEU A 38 14.74 -1.91 5.86
CA LEU A 38 13.95 -2.62 6.87
C LEU A 38 13.73 -4.07 6.44
N LYS A 39 14.09 -5.01 7.32
CA LYS A 39 13.96 -6.44 7.01
C LYS A 39 12.50 -6.88 6.94
N ARG A 40 11.67 -6.45 7.89
CA ARG A 40 10.25 -6.82 8.00
C ARG A 40 9.42 -5.65 8.49
N PRO A 41 8.09 -5.57 8.21
CA PRO A 41 7.30 -6.53 7.43
C PRO A 41 7.53 -6.41 5.92
N LYS A 42 7.37 -7.52 5.20
CA LYS A 42 7.46 -7.57 3.73
C LYS A 42 6.68 -8.76 3.18
N GLY A 43 6.57 -8.84 1.87
CA GLY A 43 6.00 -9.99 1.17
C GLY A 43 4.57 -10.31 1.60
N PHE A 44 4.36 -11.51 2.07
CA PHE A 44 3.04 -12.03 2.45
C PHE A 44 2.35 -11.21 3.54
N ILE A 45 3.11 -10.64 4.48
CA ILE A 45 2.54 -9.76 5.52
C ILE A 45 1.85 -8.56 4.89
N LEU A 46 2.44 -7.98 3.85
CA LEU A 46 1.86 -6.83 3.13
C LEU A 46 0.58 -7.24 2.40
N GLU A 47 0.54 -8.44 1.82
CA GLU A 47 -0.67 -8.98 1.19
C GLU A 47 -1.81 -9.12 2.21
N CYS A 48 -1.50 -9.63 3.39
CA CYS A 48 -2.48 -9.76 4.48
C CYS A 48 -2.98 -8.41 4.97
N LEU A 49 -2.10 -7.41 5.07
CA LEU A 49 -2.49 -6.04 5.45
C LEU A 49 -3.44 -5.42 4.41
N VAL A 50 -3.14 -5.59 3.13
CA VAL A 50 -4.02 -5.09 2.06
C VAL A 50 -5.39 -5.77 2.11
N ALA A 51 -5.42 -7.09 2.21
CA ALA A 51 -6.68 -7.85 2.26
C ALA A 51 -7.54 -7.43 3.46
N LYS A 52 -6.92 -7.21 4.62
CA LYS A 52 -7.62 -6.81 5.84
C LYS A 52 -8.16 -5.39 5.79
N HIS A 53 -7.40 -4.45 5.20
CA HIS A 53 -7.64 -3.02 5.38
C HIS A 53 -8.07 -2.27 4.12
N MET A 54 -8.02 -2.87 2.93
CA MET A 54 -8.45 -2.18 1.72
C MET A 54 -9.94 -1.86 1.72
N ASN A 55 -10.31 -0.78 1.03
CA ASN A 55 -11.72 -0.48 0.78
C ASN A 55 -12.20 -1.26 -0.45
N TYR A 56 -12.99 -2.31 -0.23
CA TYR A 56 -13.48 -3.18 -1.30
C TYR A 56 -14.47 -2.51 -2.26
N TYR A 57 -14.99 -1.35 -1.89
CA TYR A 57 -15.99 -0.61 -2.68
C TYR A 57 -15.38 0.52 -3.52
N GLU A 58 -14.11 0.88 -3.26
CA GLU A 58 -13.44 1.96 -3.98
C GLU A 58 -12.79 1.43 -5.25
N SER A 59 -12.97 2.14 -6.38
CA SER A 59 -12.39 1.76 -7.68
C SER A 59 -11.20 2.63 -8.10
N ASN A 60 -11.00 3.78 -7.48
CA ASN A 60 -9.89 4.68 -7.78
C ASN A 60 -8.65 4.27 -6.97
N TYR A 61 -7.53 4.00 -7.66
CA TYR A 61 -6.32 3.48 -7.01
C TYR A 61 -5.63 4.45 -6.06
N GLU A 62 -5.68 5.77 -6.33
CA GLU A 62 -5.15 6.75 -5.39
C GLU A 62 -5.92 6.73 -4.08
N LYS A 63 -7.24 6.74 -4.17
CA LYS A 63 -8.12 6.67 -3.00
C LYS A 63 -7.94 5.36 -2.26
N LEU A 64 -7.81 4.23 -2.98
CA LEU A 64 -7.51 2.93 -2.37
C LEU A 64 -6.20 2.97 -1.58
N PHE A 65 -5.17 3.56 -2.16
CA PHE A 65 -3.86 3.61 -1.52
C PHE A 65 -3.83 4.53 -0.31
N VAL A 66 -4.41 5.73 -0.43
CA VAL A 66 -4.52 6.66 0.70
C VAL A 66 -5.33 6.03 1.84
N TYR A 67 -6.47 5.43 1.51
CA TYR A 67 -7.32 4.73 2.49
C TYR A 67 -6.54 3.62 3.20
N LEU A 68 -5.77 2.82 2.46
CA LEU A 68 -4.96 1.75 3.03
C LEU A 68 -3.95 2.26 4.05
N LEU A 69 -3.17 3.29 3.69
CA LEU A 69 -2.18 3.88 4.60
C LEU A 69 -2.84 4.49 5.84
N GLU A 70 -3.93 5.21 5.66
CA GLU A 70 -4.68 5.82 6.77
C GLU A 70 -5.29 4.77 7.69
N THR A 71 -5.84 3.70 7.14
CA THR A 71 -6.45 2.62 7.92
C THR A 71 -5.39 1.87 8.74
N ILE A 72 -4.22 1.60 8.18
CA ILE A 72 -3.10 1.01 8.91
C ILE A 72 -2.66 1.94 10.05
N ARG A 73 -2.49 3.23 9.77
CA ARG A 73 -2.16 4.23 10.79
C ARG A 73 -3.16 4.20 11.95
N ASP A 74 -4.45 4.19 11.64
CA ASP A 74 -5.50 4.28 12.65
C ASP A 74 -5.66 2.97 13.42
N SER A 75 -5.47 1.82 12.76
CA SER A 75 -5.64 0.51 13.37
C SER A 75 -4.49 0.10 14.29
N TYR A 76 -3.27 0.55 14.00
CA TYR A 76 -2.07 0.02 14.65
C TYR A 76 -1.29 1.02 15.52
N GLY A 77 -1.77 2.24 15.66
CA GLY A 77 -1.07 3.27 16.44
C GLY A 77 -0.83 2.88 17.89
N ILE A 78 -1.79 2.22 18.52
CA ILE A 78 -1.68 1.79 19.91
C ILE A 78 -0.56 0.76 20.09
N TYR A 79 -0.41 -0.17 19.14
CA TYR A 79 0.66 -1.20 19.21
C TYR A 79 2.04 -0.55 19.09
N ALA A 80 2.20 0.37 18.14
CA ALA A 80 3.46 1.09 17.99
C ALA A 80 3.81 1.91 19.22
N SER A 81 2.84 2.59 19.83
CA SER A 81 3.07 3.39 21.04
C SER A 81 3.39 2.56 22.27
N LEU A 82 2.83 1.35 22.38
CA LEU A 82 3.07 0.43 23.48
C LEU A 82 4.31 -0.45 23.27
N GLY A 83 4.95 -0.40 22.10
CA GLY A 83 6.12 -1.20 21.78
C GLY A 83 5.82 -2.71 21.66
N ILE A 84 4.62 -3.05 21.18
CA ILE A 84 4.19 -4.44 20.96
C ILE A 84 3.79 -4.65 19.52
N ILE A 85 3.81 -5.91 19.06
CA ILE A 85 3.33 -6.26 17.71
C ILE A 85 1.84 -6.60 17.74
N PRO A 86 1.08 -6.23 16.69
CA PRO A 86 -0.32 -6.64 16.59
C PRO A 86 -0.45 -8.12 16.21
N HIS A 87 -1.67 -8.63 16.35
CA HIS A 87 -2.03 -9.93 15.81
C HIS A 87 -2.78 -9.75 14.48
N LEU A 88 -2.32 -10.45 13.45
CA LEU A 88 -3.01 -10.54 12.17
C LEU A 88 -3.05 -12.01 11.77
N GLU A 89 -4.25 -12.55 11.68
CA GLU A 89 -4.48 -13.97 11.39
C GLU A 89 -3.96 -14.34 9.99
N ASP A 90 -3.25 -15.46 9.93
CA ASP A 90 -2.80 -16.04 8.67
C ASP A 90 -3.99 -16.72 7.98
N PRO A 91 -4.38 -16.28 6.77
CA PRO A 91 -5.53 -16.87 6.09
C PRO A 91 -5.33 -18.34 5.67
N GLY A 92 -4.09 -18.82 5.63
CA GLY A 92 -3.77 -20.20 5.27
C GLY A 92 -3.50 -21.12 6.45
N VAL A 93 -3.28 -20.56 7.65
CA VAL A 93 -2.93 -21.35 8.85
C VAL A 93 -3.64 -20.77 10.07
N ALA A 94 -4.73 -21.40 10.45
CA ALA A 94 -5.53 -20.95 11.59
C ALA A 94 -4.67 -20.84 12.87
N GLY A 95 -4.84 -19.74 13.60
CA GLY A 95 -4.12 -19.46 14.83
C GLY A 95 -2.71 -18.88 14.64
N ASN A 96 -2.20 -18.86 13.43
CA ASN A 96 -0.88 -18.29 13.16
C ASN A 96 -0.98 -16.76 12.98
N ASN A 97 -0.07 -16.04 13.67
CA ASN A 97 0.06 -14.60 13.53
C ASN A 97 1.11 -14.27 12.47
N VAL A 98 0.71 -13.60 11.39
CA VAL A 98 1.66 -13.25 10.31
C VAL A 98 2.76 -12.28 10.78
N PHE A 99 2.54 -11.55 11.88
CA PHE A 99 3.56 -10.67 12.48
C PHE A 99 4.51 -11.39 13.43
N SER A 100 4.37 -12.70 13.65
CA SER A 100 5.14 -13.42 14.69
C SER A 100 6.66 -13.29 14.55
N ALA A 101 7.17 -13.13 13.32
CA ALA A 101 8.61 -12.96 13.08
C ALA A 101 9.05 -11.48 13.04
N VAL A 102 8.13 -10.55 13.17
CA VAL A 102 8.42 -9.11 13.15
C VAL A 102 8.74 -8.65 14.56
N THR A 103 9.86 -7.96 14.75
CA THR A 103 10.19 -7.38 16.05
C THR A 103 9.37 -6.13 16.33
N ALA A 104 9.25 -5.77 17.61
CA ALA A 104 8.56 -4.53 18.00
C ALA A 104 9.20 -3.29 17.37
N ASP A 105 10.53 -3.25 17.29
CA ASP A 105 11.25 -2.13 16.67
C ASP A 105 11.02 -2.06 15.15
N GLU A 106 11.03 -3.21 14.47
CA GLU A 106 10.70 -3.27 13.05
C GLU A 106 9.28 -2.79 12.78
N PHE A 107 8.32 -3.24 13.58
CA PHE A 107 6.93 -2.81 13.46
C PHE A 107 6.78 -1.31 13.69
N LYS A 108 7.43 -0.76 14.70
CA LYS A 108 7.40 0.67 15.01
C LYS A 108 7.97 1.50 13.86
N THR A 109 9.11 1.09 13.30
CA THR A 109 9.72 1.76 12.14
C THR A 109 8.78 1.75 10.93
N PHE A 110 8.20 0.60 10.63
CA PHE A 110 7.21 0.47 9.56
C PHE A 110 5.99 1.38 9.80
N TYR A 111 5.43 1.33 11.00
CA TYR A 111 4.26 2.13 11.37
C TYR A 111 4.52 3.64 11.25
N GLU A 112 5.65 4.12 11.75
CA GLU A 112 6.00 5.55 11.69
C GLU A 112 6.14 6.02 10.23
N LYS A 113 6.68 5.18 9.36
CA LYS A 113 6.76 5.48 7.93
C LYS A 113 5.37 5.51 7.28
N VAL A 114 4.50 4.56 7.60
CA VAL A 114 3.11 4.57 7.12
C VAL A 114 2.41 5.86 7.56
N LYS A 115 2.56 6.26 8.82
CA LYS A 115 1.94 7.47 9.37
C LYS A 115 2.42 8.72 8.64
N GLU A 116 3.73 8.87 8.46
CA GLU A 116 4.33 9.99 7.73
C GLU A 116 3.81 10.04 6.28
N GLN A 117 3.84 8.92 5.59
CA GLN A 117 3.47 8.83 4.19
C GLN A 117 1.97 8.95 3.96
N ALA A 118 1.15 8.52 4.90
CA ALA A 118 -0.30 8.70 4.83
C ALA A 118 -0.67 10.18 4.74
N ALA A 119 -0.01 11.03 5.52
CA ALA A 119 -0.24 12.47 5.50
C ALA A 119 0.15 13.08 4.14
N ILE A 120 1.31 12.70 3.59
CA ILE A 120 1.77 13.18 2.28
C ILE A 120 0.82 12.70 1.17
N ALA A 121 0.44 11.43 1.21
CA ALA A 121 -0.48 10.84 0.21
C ALA A 121 -1.86 11.52 0.25
N ARG A 122 -2.37 11.83 1.44
CA ARG A 122 -3.63 12.58 1.58
C ARG A 122 -3.50 13.98 0.96
N ASN A 123 -2.40 14.68 1.19
CA ASN A 123 -2.15 15.97 0.59
C ASN A 123 -2.04 15.87 -0.94
N ALA A 124 -1.41 14.82 -1.44
CA ALA A 124 -1.32 14.56 -2.88
C ALA A 124 -2.72 14.36 -3.51
N LEU A 125 -3.56 13.57 -2.83
CA LEU A 125 -4.93 13.32 -3.30
C LEU A 125 -5.79 14.57 -3.34
N ASN A 126 -5.59 15.47 -2.37
CA ASN A 126 -6.37 16.70 -2.25
C ASN A 126 -5.80 17.87 -3.06
N GLU A 127 -4.59 17.75 -3.59
CA GLU A 127 -3.93 18.83 -4.34
C GLU A 127 -4.60 19.02 -5.71
N THR A 128 -4.98 20.26 -6.01
CA THR A 128 -5.67 20.60 -7.26
C THR A 128 -4.71 21.00 -8.39
N ASP A 129 -3.49 21.44 -8.05
CA ASP A 129 -2.45 21.74 -9.04
C ASP A 129 -1.77 20.42 -9.47
N ASP A 130 -1.80 20.12 -10.77
CA ASP A 130 -1.29 18.86 -11.30
C ASP A 130 0.19 18.63 -11.01
N ASP A 131 1.03 19.66 -11.19
CA ASP A 131 2.47 19.55 -10.97
C ASP A 131 2.79 19.36 -9.49
N LYS A 132 2.09 20.06 -8.62
CA LYS A 132 2.24 19.90 -7.16
C LYS A 132 1.78 18.53 -6.69
N ALA A 133 0.66 18.03 -7.23
CA ALA A 133 0.16 16.70 -6.92
C ALA A 133 1.18 15.63 -7.32
N LEU A 134 1.75 15.72 -8.52
CA LEU A 134 2.78 14.79 -8.98
C LEU A 134 4.03 14.84 -8.12
N ALA A 135 4.45 16.04 -7.70
CA ALA A 135 5.59 16.18 -6.81
C ALA A 135 5.35 15.48 -5.46
N LEU A 136 4.14 15.59 -4.91
CA LEU A 136 3.76 14.89 -3.69
C LEU A 136 3.71 13.37 -3.88
N TRP A 137 3.11 12.90 -4.99
CA TRP A 137 3.10 11.47 -5.32
C TRP A 137 4.51 10.91 -5.50
N ARG A 138 5.44 11.69 -6.02
CA ARG A 138 6.84 11.27 -6.11
C ARG A 138 7.50 11.13 -4.74
N GLN A 139 7.10 11.92 -3.75
CA GLN A 139 7.57 11.76 -2.37
C GLN A 139 7.06 10.44 -1.76
N VAL A 140 5.89 9.97 -2.20
CA VAL A 140 5.27 8.73 -1.70
C VAL A 140 5.77 7.51 -2.48
N LEU A 141 5.79 7.58 -3.80
CA LEU A 141 6.04 6.45 -4.69
C LEU A 141 7.46 6.42 -5.28
N GLY A 142 8.28 7.41 -4.95
CA GLY A 142 9.68 7.44 -5.39
C GLY A 142 9.92 8.15 -6.71
N ASN A 143 11.18 8.32 -7.04
CA ASN A 143 11.63 9.13 -8.18
C ASN A 143 11.32 8.51 -9.55
N ARG A 144 10.95 7.25 -9.59
CA ARG A 144 10.54 6.58 -10.84
C ARG A 144 9.08 6.87 -11.21
N PHE A 145 8.30 7.44 -10.29
CA PHE A 145 6.97 7.93 -10.61
C PHE A 145 7.10 9.17 -11.49
N PRO A 146 6.26 9.34 -12.54
CA PRO A 146 6.41 10.42 -13.52
C PRO A 146 6.42 11.82 -12.92
N ARG A 147 7.23 12.72 -13.49
CA ARG A 147 7.34 14.13 -13.07
C ARG A 147 6.27 15.03 -13.65
N SER A 148 5.78 14.68 -14.83
CA SER A 148 4.76 15.45 -15.53
C SER A 148 3.83 14.51 -16.26
N ALA A 149 2.57 14.91 -16.39
CA ALA A 149 1.63 14.16 -17.19
C ALA A 149 1.82 14.50 -18.68
N SER A 150 2.00 13.46 -19.49
CA SER A 150 1.93 13.56 -20.93
C SER A 150 0.50 13.64 -21.42
N HIS A 151 -0.49 13.57 -20.54
CA HIS A 151 -1.92 13.57 -20.86
C HIS A 151 -2.62 14.79 -20.27
N LYS A 152 -3.49 15.39 -21.08
CA LYS A 152 -4.42 16.41 -20.60
C LYS A 152 -5.50 15.72 -19.80
N SER A 153 -5.36 15.71 -18.49
CA SER A 153 -6.38 15.23 -17.57
C SER A 153 -7.26 16.39 -17.12
N ALA A 154 -8.54 16.10 -16.85
CA ALA A 154 -9.49 17.11 -16.42
C ALA A 154 -9.20 17.63 -15.01
N ASN A 155 -8.51 16.84 -14.17
CA ASN A 155 -8.07 17.24 -12.84
C ASN A 155 -6.88 16.38 -12.38
N SER A 156 -6.18 16.83 -11.33
CA SER A 156 -4.98 16.18 -10.81
C SER A 156 -5.23 14.77 -10.25
N ALA A 157 -6.41 14.54 -9.67
CA ALA A 157 -6.78 13.23 -9.12
C ALA A 157 -6.92 12.18 -10.23
N ASP A 158 -7.61 12.52 -11.33
CA ASP A 158 -7.76 11.60 -12.46
C ASP A 158 -6.43 11.31 -13.14
N MET A 159 -5.56 12.29 -13.20
CA MET A 159 -4.23 12.15 -13.78
C MET A 159 -3.36 11.19 -12.99
N ALA A 160 -3.26 11.34 -11.67
CA ALA A 160 -2.45 10.48 -10.84
C ALA A 160 -2.99 9.04 -10.84
N SER A 161 -4.32 8.86 -10.80
CA SER A 161 -4.94 7.55 -10.91
C SER A 161 -4.63 6.88 -12.25
N SER A 162 -4.69 7.63 -13.33
CA SER A 162 -4.32 7.15 -14.66
C SER A 162 -2.87 6.70 -14.74
N LEU A 163 -1.95 7.48 -14.16
CA LEU A 163 -0.53 7.14 -14.11
C LEU A 163 -0.26 5.88 -13.29
N ILE A 164 -0.92 5.75 -12.15
CA ILE A 164 -0.81 4.55 -11.30
C ILE A 164 -1.32 3.33 -12.06
N ARG A 165 -2.47 3.42 -12.75
CA ARG A 165 -3.01 2.34 -13.57
C ARG A 165 -2.06 1.97 -14.71
N SER A 166 -1.51 2.96 -15.40
CA SER A 166 -0.54 2.74 -16.48
C SER A 166 0.70 2.02 -15.95
N ALA A 167 1.22 2.45 -14.81
CA ALA A 167 2.37 1.81 -14.18
C ALA A 167 2.07 0.35 -13.82
N LEU A 168 0.90 0.07 -13.26
CA LEU A 168 0.48 -1.28 -12.87
C LEU A 168 0.19 -2.16 -14.09
N GLY A 169 -0.40 -1.60 -15.15
CA GLY A 169 -0.79 -2.33 -16.36
C GLY A 169 0.34 -2.58 -17.34
N ALA A 170 1.33 -1.69 -17.41
CA ALA A 170 2.47 -1.80 -18.31
C ALA A 170 3.51 -2.84 -17.86
N GLY A 171 3.25 -3.56 -16.75
CA GLY A 171 4.22 -4.51 -16.22
C GLY A 171 5.52 -3.83 -15.82
N LEU A 172 5.46 -2.57 -15.41
CA LEU A 172 6.58 -1.96 -14.72
C LEU A 172 6.96 -2.94 -13.63
N THR A 173 8.08 -3.63 -13.85
CA THR A 173 8.67 -4.52 -12.89
C THR A 173 9.03 -3.69 -11.68
N PHE A 174 8.08 -3.64 -10.77
CA PHE A 174 8.42 -3.21 -9.44
C PHE A 174 9.47 -4.21 -8.98
N PRO A 175 10.66 -3.74 -8.64
CA PRO A 175 11.68 -4.63 -8.18
C PRO A 175 11.10 -5.46 -7.03
N SER A 176 11.13 -6.77 -7.19
CA SER A 176 10.66 -7.74 -6.21
C SER A 176 11.35 -7.56 -4.83
#